data_ef6ee111d684f49b0a2d46bd2a00c8a9
#
_entry.id   ef6ee111d684f49b0a2d46bd2a00c8a9
#
_cell.length_a   1.000
_cell.length_b   1.000
_cell.length_c   1.000
_cell.angle_alpha   90.00
_cell.angle_beta   90.00
_cell.angle_gamma   90.00
#
_symmetry.space_group_name_H-M   'P 1'
#
loop_
_entity.id
_entity.type
_entity.pdbx_description
1 polymer ?
#
loop_
_entity_poly.entity_id
_entity_poly.type
_entity_poly.pdbx_seq_one_letter_code
_entity_poly.pdbx_strand_id
1 'polypeptide(L)'
;MEVKKAHCFFEQSGTFKNEFIKLGIPAEDYDIQNNFGETDHVIDLFKEIDDAYYGNPSIFDNIKQDELIVAFYPCIYFCEKSMQAFYLTNHNYRCMDFEQKISKILEREACRDDFYRRLIKFVAVVTRLNIRMVFENPWTQPHFLKNNFLTNPDIIDMDRSKMGDDLKKPTAYWFFNCKPEEGYCPQPKTITKTIDILKGGIHAGICSEERSMINPDYARNWIKSYIIGEDDYSALPLLDAMM
;
A
#
# COMPACT_ATOMS: atom_id res chain seq x y z
N MET A 1 -15.62 -11.80 1.19
CA MET A 1 -16.22 -11.73 -0.18
C MET A 1 -15.66 -12.87 -1.04
N GLU A 2 -16.45 -13.41 -1.97
CA GLU A 2 -15.93 -14.38 -2.93
C GLU A 2 -15.07 -13.64 -3.98
N VAL A 3 -13.82 -14.06 -4.15
CA VAL A 3 -12.86 -13.49 -5.11
C VAL A 3 -12.35 -14.63 -5.99
N LYS A 4 -12.58 -14.55 -7.30
CA LYS A 4 -12.12 -15.58 -8.25
C LYS A 4 -10.64 -15.46 -8.60
N LYS A 5 -10.11 -14.25 -8.62
CA LYS A 5 -8.71 -13.96 -8.88
C LYS A 5 -8.33 -12.61 -8.26
N ALA A 6 -7.13 -12.51 -7.73
CA ALA A 6 -6.55 -11.26 -7.26
C ALA A 6 -5.48 -10.73 -8.21
N HIS A 7 -5.43 -9.40 -8.39
CA HIS A 7 -4.45 -8.68 -9.18
C HIS A 7 -3.71 -7.72 -8.27
N CYS A 8 -2.47 -8.03 -7.91
CA CYS A 8 -1.65 -7.25 -7.01
C CYS A 8 -0.89 -6.17 -7.80
N PHE A 9 -1.38 -4.94 -7.77
CA PHE A 9 -0.83 -3.82 -8.52
C PHE A 9 0.23 -3.07 -7.71
N PHE A 10 1.30 -2.62 -8.37
CA PHE A 10 2.46 -1.99 -7.75
C PHE A 10 3.13 -2.89 -6.70
N GLU A 11 3.13 -4.18 -6.94
CA GLU A 11 3.80 -5.19 -6.12
C GLU A 11 4.86 -5.91 -6.94
N GLN A 12 6.12 -5.81 -6.51
CA GLN A 12 7.24 -6.52 -7.14
C GLN A 12 7.78 -7.68 -6.28
N SER A 13 7.34 -7.78 -5.02
CA SER A 13 7.85 -8.76 -4.05
C SER A 13 7.11 -10.09 -4.07
N GLY A 14 5.95 -10.14 -4.73
CA GLY A 14 5.08 -11.30 -4.74
C GLY A 14 4.45 -11.65 -3.40
N THR A 15 4.58 -10.81 -2.38
CA THR A 15 4.15 -11.16 -1.00
C THR A 15 2.65 -11.42 -0.91
N PHE A 16 1.82 -10.47 -1.35
CA PHE A 16 0.36 -10.64 -1.34
C PHE A 16 -0.09 -11.68 -2.36
N LYS A 17 0.46 -11.65 -3.58
CA LYS A 17 0.21 -12.66 -4.60
C LYS A 17 0.38 -14.07 -4.04
N ASN A 18 1.54 -14.35 -3.44
CA ASN A 18 1.87 -15.68 -2.94
C ASN A 18 0.95 -16.10 -1.77
N GLU A 19 0.54 -15.18 -0.90
CA GLU A 19 -0.40 -15.50 0.18
C GLU A 19 -1.83 -15.71 -0.33
N PHE A 20 -2.30 -14.99 -1.34
CA PHE A 20 -3.56 -15.31 -2.03
C PHE A 20 -3.54 -16.72 -2.60
N ILE A 21 -2.47 -17.10 -3.32
CA ILE A 21 -2.32 -18.43 -3.91
C ILE A 21 -2.35 -19.52 -2.83
N LYS A 22 -1.63 -19.34 -1.70
CA LYS A 22 -1.63 -20.28 -0.57
C LYS A 22 -3.01 -20.45 0.07
N LEU A 23 -3.84 -19.40 0.01
CA LEU A 23 -5.23 -19.44 0.50
C LEU A 23 -6.22 -19.97 -0.56
N GLY A 24 -5.72 -20.45 -1.71
CA GLY A 24 -6.54 -21.05 -2.76
C GLY A 24 -7.18 -20.04 -3.71
N ILE A 25 -6.80 -18.78 -3.65
CA ILE A 25 -7.27 -17.71 -4.56
C ILE A 25 -6.19 -17.49 -5.63
N PRO A 26 -6.45 -17.76 -6.91
CA PRO A 26 -5.51 -17.44 -7.99
C PRO A 26 -5.10 -15.96 -7.94
N ALA A 27 -3.83 -15.67 -8.12
CA ALA A 27 -3.34 -14.30 -8.08
C ALA A 27 -2.17 -14.08 -9.04
N GLU A 28 -2.03 -12.84 -9.51
CA GLU A 28 -0.92 -12.35 -10.33
C GLU A 28 -0.50 -10.96 -9.84
N ASP A 29 0.76 -10.61 -10.05
CA ASP A 29 1.26 -9.28 -9.70
C ASP A 29 1.78 -8.49 -10.91
N TYR A 30 1.76 -7.16 -10.75
CA TYR A 30 2.02 -6.20 -11.81
C TYR A 30 2.85 -5.03 -11.24
N ASP A 31 4.02 -4.80 -11.80
CA ASP A 31 4.87 -3.66 -11.47
C ASP A 31 5.75 -3.29 -12.67
N ILE A 32 6.25 -2.07 -12.72
CA ILE A 32 7.27 -1.67 -13.70
C ILE A 32 8.65 -2.27 -13.37
N GLN A 33 8.85 -2.67 -12.11
CA GLN A 33 10.09 -3.24 -11.59
C GLN A 33 9.95 -4.74 -11.35
N ASN A 34 11.07 -5.44 -11.46
CA ASN A 34 11.18 -6.86 -11.13
C ASN A 34 12.51 -7.16 -10.43
N ASN A 35 12.81 -6.41 -9.38
CA ASN A 35 14.09 -6.52 -8.67
C ASN A 35 14.23 -7.83 -7.90
N PHE A 36 13.11 -8.48 -7.58
CA PHE A 36 13.08 -9.77 -6.84
C PHE A 36 12.89 -10.98 -7.75
N GLY A 37 12.61 -10.77 -9.04
CA GLY A 37 12.33 -11.87 -10.00
C GLY A 37 10.96 -12.51 -9.82
N GLU A 38 10.06 -11.89 -9.04
CA GLU A 38 8.74 -12.42 -8.68
C GLU A 38 7.59 -11.82 -9.50
N THR A 39 7.82 -10.70 -10.21
CA THR A 39 6.78 -9.98 -10.96
C THR A 39 6.33 -10.76 -12.18
N ASP A 40 5.05 -11.15 -12.23
CA ASP A 40 4.47 -11.87 -13.37
C ASP A 40 4.33 -10.97 -14.59
N HIS A 41 3.89 -9.73 -14.41
CA HIS A 41 3.66 -8.77 -15.48
C HIS A 41 4.47 -7.50 -15.26
N VAL A 42 5.59 -7.37 -16.00
CA VAL A 42 6.44 -6.17 -15.96
C VAL A 42 5.86 -5.12 -16.90
N ILE A 43 5.03 -4.21 -16.37
CA ILE A 43 4.31 -3.20 -17.15
C ILE A 43 4.25 -1.85 -16.44
N ASP A 44 4.08 -0.78 -17.21
CA ASP A 44 3.83 0.57 -16.65
C ASP A 44 2.35 0.75 -16.31
N LEU A 45 1.98 0.48 -15.06
CA LEU A 45 0.61 0.64 -14.57
C LEU A 45 0.07 2.08 -14.69
N PHE A 46 0.93 3.09 -14.65
CA PHE A 46 0.49 4.48 -14.86
C PHE A 46 0.03 4.71 -16.29
N LYS A 47 0.73 4.10 -17.26
CA LYS A 47 0.30 4.13 -18.66
C LYS A 47 -1.01 3.39 -18.85
N GLU A 48 -1.15 2.21 -18.25
CA GLU A 48 -2.40 1.42 -18.32
C GLU A 48 -3.61 2.17 -17.71
N ILE A 49 -3.39 2.87 -16.58
CA ILE A 49 -4.42 3.72 -15.96
C ILE A 49 -4.80 4.89 -16.89
N ASP A 50 -3.83 5.56 -17.49
CA ASP A 50 -4.08 6.66 -18.43
C ASP A 50 -4.82 6.16 -19.68
N ASP A 51 -4.38 5.04 -20.28
CA ASP A 51 -5.02 4.43 -21.43
C ASP A 51 -6.49 4.07 -21.12
N ALA A 52 -6.73 3.35 -20.02
CA ALA A 52 -8.08 3.00 -19.59
C ALA A 52 -8.95 4.25 -19.35
N TYR A 53 -8.40 5.28 -18.71
CA TYR A 53 -9.14 6.51 -18.43
C TYR A 53 -9.63 7.21 -19.70
N TYR A 54 -8.80 7.23 -20.74
CA TYR A 54 -9.14 7.83 -22.04
C TYR A 54 -9.87 6.89 -22.98
N GLY A 55 -10.17 5.64 -22.57
CA GLY A 55 -10.92 4.67 -23.37
C GLY A 55 -10.05 3.93 -24.41
N ASN A 56 -8.75 3.94 -24.24
CA ASN A 56 -7.83 3.12 -25.01
C ASN A 56 -7.76 1.69 -24.45
N PRO A 57 -7.41 0.68 -25.24
CA PRO A 57 -7.17 -0.68 -24.77
C PRO A 57 -6.14 -0.72 -23.63
N SER A 58 -6.44 -1.49 -22.59
CA SER A 58 -5.61 -1.59 -21.39
C SER A 58 -5.80 -2.94 -20.70
N ILE A 59 -4.98 -3.23 -19.67
CA ILE A 59 -5.15 -4.43 -18.84
C ILE A 59 -6.51 -4.51 -18.16
N PHE A 60 -7.15 -3.36 -17.87
CA PHE A 60 -8.45 -3.31 -17.19
C PHE A 60 -9.56 -3.96 -18.01
N ASP A 61 -9.42 -4.06 -19.34
CA ASP A 61 -10.40 -4.70 -20.21
C ASP A 61 -10.51 -6.22 -19.96
N ASN A 62 -9.48 -6.82 -19.35
CA ASN A 62 -9.41 -8.25 -19.04
C ASN A 62 -9.74 -8.59 -17.59
N ILE A 63 -9.94 -7.60 -16.71
CA ILE A 63 -10.27 -7.81 -15.30
C ILE A 63 -11.78 -7.87 -15.12
N LYS A 64 -12.27 -8.94 -14.52
CA LYS A 64 -13.71 -9.16 -14.33
C LYS A 64 -14.22 -8.56 -13.03
N GLN A 65 -15.54 -8.38 -12.94
CA GLN A 65 -16.19 -7.78 -11.76
C GLN A 65 -16.14 -8.67 -10.50
N ASP A 66 -15.94 -9.98 -10.67
CA ASP A 66 -15.77 -10.95 -9.59
C ASP A 66 -14.30 -11.19 -9.19
N GLU A 67 -13.38 -10.45 -9.80
CA GLU A 67 -11.97 -10.39 -9.48
C GLU A 67 -11.67 -9.15 -8.60
N LEU A 68 -10.48 -9.10 -7.99
CA LEU A 68 -10.10 -8.06 -7.04
C LEU A 68 -8.75 -7.48 -7.39
N ILE A 69 -8.65 -6.17 -7.52
CA ILE A 69 -7.37 -5.46 -7.52
C ILE A 69 -6.98 -5.13 -6.08
N VAL A 70 -5.76 -5.50 -5.68
CA VAL A 70 -5.11 -5.01 -4.46
C VAL A 70 -3.94 -4.14 -4.87
N ALA A 71 -4.04 -2.83 -4.66
CA ALA A 71 -3.09 -1.84 -5.17
C ALA A 71 -2.25 -1.22 -4.05
N PHE A 72 -0.93 -1.40 -4.12
CA PHE A 72 0.08 -0.77 -3.26
C PHE A 72 0.59 0.51 -3.92
N TYR A 73 -0.32 1.46 -4.06
CA TYR A 73 -0.04 2.68 -4.82
C TYR A 73 1.15 3.45 -4.25
N PRO A 74 2.11 3.89 -5.08
CA PRO A 74 3.33 4.53 -4.58
C PRO A 74 3.05 5.73 -3.69
N CYS A 75 3.51 5.68 -2.43
CA CYS A 75 3.31 6.72 -1.43
C CYS A 75 4.38 7.82 -1.46
N ILE A 76 5.31 7.76 -2.42
CA ILE A 76 6.54 8.58 -2.47
C ILE A 76 6.30 10.10 -2.41
N TYR A 77 5.10 10.57 -2.76
CA TYR A 77 4.73 11.98 -2.72
C TYR A 77 3.67 12.31 -1.65
N PHE A 78 3.15 11.32 -0.92
CA PHE A 78 2.03 11.48 0.00
C PHE A 78 2.40 11.32 1.47
N CYS A 79 3.38 10.46 1.79
CA CYS A 79 3.72 10.11 3.16
C CYS A 79 4.52 11.20 3.88
N GLU A 80 4.60 11.11 5.22
CA GLU A 80 5.28 12.05 6.10
C GLU A 80 6.71 12.39 5.65
N LYS A 81 7.51 11.38 5.31
CA LYS A 81 8.92 11.60 4.89
C LYS A 81 9.01 12.43 3.61
N SER A 82 8.02 12.31 2.74
CA SER A 82 7.93 13.09 1.51
C SER A 82 7.48 14.52 1.76
N MET A 83 6.61 14.74 2.76
CA MET A 83 6.11 16.07 3.10
C MET A 83 7.22 17.02 3.56
N GLN A 84 8.31 16.48 4.12
CA GLN A 84 9.47 17.28 4.49
C GLN A 84 10.12 18.00 3.30
N ALA A 85 9.97 17.49 2.07
CA ALA A 85 10.49 18.11 0.86
C ALA A 85 9.79 19.44 0.48
N PHE A 86 8.67 19.77 1.13
CA PHE A 86 7.95 21.03 0.94
C PHE A 86 8.36 22.14 1.93
N TYR A 87 9.29 21.84 2.85
CA TYR A 87 9.76 22.82 3.82
C TYR A 87 11.11 23.41 3.39
N LEU A 88 11.23 24.74 3.43
CA LEU A 88 12.49 25.46 3.14
C LEU A 88 13.64 25.03 4.06
N THR A 89 13.30 24.52 5.26
CA THR A 89 14.24 24.04 6.26
C THR A 89 14.67 22.58 6.04
N ASN A 90 14.27 21.95 4.95
CA ASN A 90 14.70 20.58 4.65
C ASN A 90 16.23 20.48 4.63
N HIS A 91 16.76 19.49 5.33
CA HIS A 91 18.21 19.26 5.42
C HIS A 91 18.89 19.12 4.04
N ASN A 92 18.19 18.52 3.07
CA ASN A 92 18.72 18.33 1.72
C ASN A 92 18.90 19.67 0.96
N TYR A 93 18.26 20.75 1.43
CA TYR A 93 18.34 22.07 0.82
C TYR A 93 19.38 22.99 1.47
N ARG A 94 20.15 22.50 2.47
CA ARG A 94 21.10 23.31 3.25
C ARG A 94 22.16 24.05 2.43
N CYS A 95 22.56 23.47 1.28
CA CYS A 95 23.58 24.05 0.39
C CYS A 95 22.96 24.80 -0.81
N MET A 96 21.65 24.98 -0.85
CA MET A 96 20.92 25.66 -1.92
C MET A 96 20.62 27.09 -1.53
N ASP A 97 20.67 28.02 -2.49
CA ASP A 97 20.12 29.36 -2.32
C ASP A 97 18.58 29.31 -2.31
N PHE A 98 17.95 30.47 -2.10
CA PHE A 98 16.49 30.57 -1.98
C PHE A 98 15.79 30.16 -3.28
N GLU A 99 16.27 30.63 -4.42
CA GLU A 99 15.65 30.35 -5.73
C GLU A 99 15.72 28.84 -6.08
N GLN A 100 16.87 28.23 -5.79
CA GLN A 100 17.04 26.79 -5.96
C GLN A 100 16.09 25.98 -5.08
N LYS A 101 15.87 26.40 -3.82
CA LYS A 101 14.91 25.76 -2.92
C LYS A 101 13.48 25.85 -3.44
N ILE A 102 13.07 27.05 -3.89
CA ILE A 102 11.74 27.27 -4.45
C ILE A 102 11.55 26.40 -5.70
N SER A 103 12.55 26.39 -6.61
CA SER A 103 12.49 25.55 -7.81
C SER A 103 12.28 24.06 -7.44
N LYS A 104 12.99 23.55 -6.44
CA LYS A 104 12.83 22.14 -5.98
C LYS A 104 11.46 21.88 -5.35
N ILE A 105 10.92 22.81 -4.61
CA ILE A 105 9.57 22.69 -4.03
C ILE A 105 8.51 22.65 -5.13
N LEU A 106 8.60 23.55 -6.14
CA LEU A 106 7.67 23.56 -7.26
C LEU A 106 7.76 22.28 -8.12
N GLU A 107 8.96 21.79 -8.38
CA GLU A 107 9.17 20.49 -9.04
C GLU A 107 8.48 19.35 -8.26
N ARG A 108 8.65 19.36 -6.93
CA ARG A 108 8.05 18.34 -6.05
C ARG A 108 6.54 18.43 -6.02
N GLU A 109 5.99 19.65 -6.03
CA GLU A 109 4.56 19.90 -6.11
C GLU A 109 3.96 19.34 -7.40
N ALA A 110 4.58 19.66 -8.55
CA ALA A 110 4.14 19.15 -9.85
C ALA A 110 4.14 17.61 -9.91
N CYS A 111 5.17 16.98 -9.36
CA CYS A 111 5.24 15.52 -9.26
C CYS A 111 4.13 14.94 -8.39
N ARG A 112 3.87 15.54 -7.21
CA ARG A 112 2.78 15.11 -6.32
C ARG A 112 1.43 15.22 -7.02
N ASP A 113 1.17 16.33 -7.69
CA ASP A 113 -0.08 16.59 -8.39
C ASP A 113 -0.29 15.61 -9.55
N ASP A 114 0.76 15.22 -10.27
CA ASP A 114 0.70 14.19 -11.31
C ASP A 114 0.34 12.81 -10.71
N PHE A 115 1.01 12.41 -9.64
CA PHE A 115 0.69 11.17 -8.93
C PHE A 115 -0.73 11.15 -8.38
N TYR A 116 -1.16 12.24 -7.76
CA TYR A 116 -2.52 12.36 -7.25
C TYR A 116 -3.56 12.31 -8.36
N ARG A 117 -3.33 12.99 -9.47
CA ARG A 117 -4.21 12.96 -10.65
C ARG A 117 -4.35 11.54 -11.21
N ARG A 118 -3.27 10.78 -11.30
CA ARG A 118 -3.30 9.38 -11.74
C ARG A 118 -4.04 8.49 -10.75
N LEU A 119 -3.91 8.71 -9.45
CA LEU A 119 -4.70 8.00 -8.44
C LEU A 119 -6.20 8.26 -8.62
N ILE A 120 -6.60 9.51 -8.86
CA ILE A 120 -8.01 9.86 -9.13
C ILE A 120 -8.51 9.19 -10.42
N LYS A 121 -7.71 9.18 -11.49
CA LYS A 121 -8.05 8.46 -12.73
C LYS A 121 -8.21 6.96 -12.47
N PHE A 122 -7.34 6.37 -11.68
CA PHE A 122 -7.42 4.94 -11.32
C PHE A 122 -8.74 4.62 -10.62
N VAL A 123 -9.12 5.40 -9.62
CA VAL A 123 -10.43 5.26 -8.96
C VAL A 123 -11.58 5.43 -9.97
N ALA A 124 -11.51 6.41 -10.86
CA ALA A 124 -12.52 6.63 -11.88
C ALA A 124 -12.64 5.44 -12.86
N VAL A 125 -11.53 4.84 -13.27
CA VAL A 125 -11.48 3.65 -14.14
C VAL A 125 -12.16 2.47 -13.46
N VAL A 126 -11.73 2.10 -12.26
CA VAL A 126 -12.29 0.92 -11.56
C VAL A 126 -13.78 1.13 -11.24
N THR A 127 -14.18 2.36 -10.88
CA THR A 127 -15.58 2.68 -10.60
C THR A 127 -16.42 2.55 -11.87
N ARG A 128 -15.97 3.10 -13.00
CA ARG A 128 -16.67 3.03 -14.29
C ARG A 128 -16.83 1.60 -14.79
N LEU A 129 -15.81 0.76 -14.62
CA LEU A 129 -15.79 -0.64 -15.05
C LEU A 129 -16.41 -1.58 -14.01
N ASN A 130 -16.82 -1.06 -12.86
CA ASN A 130 -17.32 -1.83 -11.72
C ASN A 130 -16.35 -2.95 -11.27
N ILE A 131 -15.06 -2.70 -11.35
CA ILE A 131 -13.99 -3.60 -10.86
C ILE A 131 -13.80 -3.36 -9.37
N ARG A 132 -13.73 -4.42 -8.57
CA ARG A 132 -13.43 -4.33 -7.14
C ARG A 132 -11.98 -3.97 -6.93
N MET A 133 -11.72 -3.00 -6.05
CA MET A 133 -10.37 -2.59 -5.74
C MET A 133 -10.19 -2.29 -4.26
N VAL A 134 -9.08 -2.72 -3.70
CA VAL A 134 -8.53 -2.22 -2.44
C VAL A 134 -7.26 -1.44 -2.75
N PHE A 135 -7.18 -0.24 -2.24
CA PHE A 135 -6.03 0.64 -2.38
C PHE A 135 -5.39 0.85 -1.01
N GLU A 136 -4.08 0.63 -0.91
CA GLU A 136 -3.26 0.77 0.31
C GLU A 136 -2.41 2.03 0.27
N ASN A 137 -2.30 2.72 1.41
CA ASN A 137 -1.27 3.72 1.61
C ASN A 137 -0.91 3.87 3.10
N PRO A 138 0.34 4.25 3.45
CA PRO A 138 0.70 4.54 4.84
C PRO A 138 -0.21 5.58 5.48
N TRP A 139 -0.45 5.46 6.80
CA TRP A 139 -1.35 6.36 7.55
C TRP A 139 -0.64 7.13 8.65
N THR A 140 0.52 7.71 8.35
CA THR A 140 1.30 8.56 9.27
C THR A 140 0.80 10.01 9.27
N GLN A 141 1.29 10.85 10.17
CA GLN A 141 1.04 12.29 10.21
C GLN A 141 2.36 13.04 9.97
N PRO A 142 2.41 14.06 9.11
CA PRO A 142 1.38 14.47 8.16
C PRO A 142 1.29 13.51 6.96
N HIS A 143 0.12 13.42 6.33
CA HIS A 143 -0.06 12.64 5.11
C HIS A 143 -1.01 13.37 4.16
N PHE A 144 -0.64 13.49 2.88
CA PHE A 144 -1.40 14.29 1.92
C PHE A 144 -2.84 13.78 1.74
N LEU A 145 -3.02 12.47 1.60
CA LEU A 145 -4.33 11.87 1.35
C LEU A 145 -5.33 12.02 2.51
N LYS A 146 -4.87 12.28 3.74
CA LYS A 146 -5.78 12.47 4.88
C LYS A 146 -6.78 13.60 4.68
N ASN A 147 -6.35 14.67 4.02
CA ASN A 147 -7.15 15.87 3.86
C ASN A 147 -7.56 16.12 2.40
N ASN A 148 -7.01 15.35 1.47
CA ASN A 148 -7.13 15.65 0.05
C ASN A 148 -7.66 14.46 -0.78
N PHE A 149 -8.03 13.34 -0.16
CA PHE A 149 -8.55 12.20 -0.91
C PHE A 149 -10.07 12.22 -1.01
N LEU A 150 -10.62 11.49 -1.99
CA LEU A 150 -12.05 11.48 -2.34
C LEU A 150 -12.94 10.98 -1.20
N THR A 151 -12.45 10.03 -0.41
CA THR A 151 -13.20 9.42 0.69
C THR A 151 -12.28 9.12 1.87
N ASN A 152 -12.87 8.85 3.04
CA ASN A 152 -12.14 8.28 4.16
C ASN A 152 -11.80 6.81 3.91
N PRO A 153 -10.73 6.26 4.50
CA PRO A 153 -10.43 4.85 4.42
C PRO A 153 -11.51 4.01 5.12
N ASP A 154 -11.78 2.82 4.60
CA ASP A 154 -12.68 1.86 5.23
C ASP A 154 -11.99 1.15 6.42
N ILE A 155 -10.67 0.93 6.32
CA ILE A 155 -9.87 0.32 7.39
C ILE A 155 -8.66 1.19 7.68
N ILE A 156 -8.36 1.37 8.96
CA ILE A 156 -7.11 1.96 9.44
C ILE A 156 -6.46 0.96 10.40
N ASP A 157 -5.39 0.33 9.95
CA ASP A 157 -4.54 -0.49 10.81
C ASP A 157 -3.44 0.38 11.41
N MET A 158 -3.57 0.68 12.71
CA MET A 158 -2.61 1.52 13.43
C MET A 158 -1.36 0.78 13.87
N ASP A 159 -1.37 -0.58 13.82
CA ASP A 159 -0.28 -1.40 14.31
C ASP A 159 -0.26 -2.78 13.65
N ARG A 160 0.36 -2.86 12.49
CA ARG A 160 0.48 -4.08 11.70
C ARG A 160 1.15 -5.24 12.44
N SER A 161 1.95 -4.95 13.47
CA SER A 161 2.60 -5.99 14.27
C SER A 161 1.61 -6.87 15.05
N LYS A 162 0.39 -6.41 15.26
CA LYS A 162 -0.68 -7.19 15.88
C LYS A 162 -1.21 -8.31 14.98
N MET A 163 -0.99 -8.19 13.67
CA MET A 163 -1.41 -9.16 12.66
C MET A 163 -0.23 -9.82 11.95
N GLY A 164 0.98 -9.79 12.51
CA GLY A 164 2.10 -10.57 12.02
C GLY A 164 3.18 -9.80 11.26
N ASP A 165 3.15 -8.45 11.24
CA ASP A 165 4.26 -7.68 10.67
C ASP A 165 5.42 -7.50 11.67
N ASP A 166 6.61 -7.30 11.12
CA ASP A 166 7.79 -6.93 11.90
C ASP A 166 7.85 -5.44 12.23
N LEU A 167 6.96 -4.65 11.63
CA LEU A 167 6.90 -3.20 11.73
C LEU A 167 5.56 -2.73 12.29
N LYS A 168 5.62 -1.80 13.25
CA LYS A 168 4.49 -0.95 13.57
C LYS A 168 4.37 0.15 12.50
N LYS A 169 3.71 -0.15 11.38
CA LYS A 169 3.52 0.78 10.26
C LYS A 169 2.03 1.10 10.11
N PRO A 170 1.53 2.24 10.63
CA PRO A 170 0.16 2.64 10.40
C PRO A 170 -0.18 2.67 8.91
N THR A 171 -1.24 2.00 8.52
CA THR A 171 -1.63 1.79 7.13
C THR A 171 -3.14 1.94 6.99
N ALA A 172 -3.59 2.55 5.90
CA ALA A 172 -5.00 2.71 5.58
C ALA A 172 -5.34 1.98 4.28
N TYR A 173 -6.58 1.50 4.21
CA TYR A 173 -7.13 0.77 3.07
C TYR A 173 -8.48 1.36 2.68
N TRP A 174 -8.64 1.63 1.39
CA TRP A 174 -9.88 2.11 0.78
C TRP A 174 -10.43 1.03 -0.14
N PHE A 175 -11.71 0.75 0.00
CA PHE A 175 -12.41 -0.24 -0.82
C PHE A 175 -13.30 0.47 -1.83
N PHE A 176 -13.20 0.08 -3.09
CA PHE A 176 -14.02 0.59 -4.19
C PHE A 176 -14.79 -0.56 -4.84
N ASN A 177 -16.09 -0.37 -5.06
CA ASN A 177 -17.04 -1.37 -5.58
C ASN A 177 -17.12 -2.67 -4.76
N CYS A 178 -16.62 -2.66 -3.54
CA CYS A 178 -16.69 -3.72 -2.54
C CYS A 178 -16.58 -3.12 -1.14
N LYS A 179 -16.72 -3.97 -0.13
CA LYS A 179 -16.52 -3.62 1.28
C LYS A 179 -15.62 -4.65 1.94
N PRO A 180 -14.85 -4.26 2.97
CA PRO A 180 -14.12 -5.24 3.75
C PRO A 180 -15.09 -6.23 4.42
N GLU A 181 -14.65 -7.45 4.56
CA GLU A 181 -15.28 -8.42 5.46
C GLU A 181 -14.91 -8.11 6.92
N GLU A 182 -15.69 -8.65 7.84
CA GLU A 182 -15.50 -8.48 9.29
C GLU A 182 -14.89 -9.74 9.90
N GLY A 183 -13.59 -9.97 9.69
CA GLY A 183 -12.85 -11.04 10.32
C GLY A 183 -11.67 -10.50 11.12
N TYR A 184 -11.08 -11.34 11.99
CA TYR A 184 -9.92 -10.95 12.77
C TYR A 184 -8.96 -12.13 12.98
N CYS A 185 -7.74 -12.01 12.46
CA CYS A 185 -6.68 -13.02 12.54
C CYS A 185 -5.45 -12.43 13.27
N PRO A 186 -5.48 -12.29 14.59
CA PRO A 186 -4.39 -11.70 15.35
C PRO A 186 -3.19 -12.65 15.40
N GLN A 187 -2.00 -12.10 15.12
CA GLN A 187 -0.72 -12.78 15.28
C GLN A 187 0.31 -11.77 15.81
N PRO A 188 0.25 -11.42 17.12
CA PRO A 188 1.13 -10.42 17.69
C PRO A 188 2.60 -10.79 17.55
N LYS A 189 3.40 -9.90 17.01
CA LYS A 189 4.86 -10.01 16.93
C LYS A 189 5.55 -8.94 17.75
N THR A 190 6.68 -9.28 18.34
CA THR A 190 7.57 -8.30 18.94
C THR A 190 8.18 -7.45 17.85
N ILE A 191 8.07 -6.13 17.97
CA ILE A 191 8.65 -5.18 17.02
C ILE A 191 10.17 -5.29 17.11
N THR A 192 10.81 -5.72 16.04
CA THR A 192 12.27 -5.89 15.95
C THR A 192 12.93 -4.81 15.12
N LYS A 193 12.15 -4.05 14.33
CA LYS A 193 12.62 -3.02 13.41
C LYS A 193 11.90 -1.70 13.67
N THR A 194 12.61 -0.59 13.54
CA THR A 194 12.05 0.76 13.67
C THR A 194 12.24 1.53 12.37
N ILE A 195 11.25 2.35 12.01
CA ILE A 195 11.31 3.22 10.83
C ILE A 195 12.17 4.46 11.14
N ASP A 196 12.20 4.89 12.39
CA ASP A 196 12.87 6.11 12.80
C ASP A 196 14.34 5.88 13.19
N ILE A 197 15.19 6.84 12.81
CA ILE A 197 16.57 6.92 13.29
C ILE A 197 16.51 7.36 14.75
N LEU A 198 16.96 6.51 15.66
CA LEU A 198 17.07 6.89 17.07
C LEU A 198 18.09 8.04 17.23
N LYS A 199 17.74 9.04 18.06
CA LYS A 199 18.66 10.12 18.44
C LYS A 199 19.90 9.51 19.10
N GLY A 200 21.04 9.62 18.44
CA GLY A 200 22.31 9.03 18.94
C GLY A 200 23.25 8.53 17.84
N GLY A 201 22.83 8.60 16.60
CA GLY A 201 23.75 8.60 15.45
C GLY A 201 24.30 7.27 14.98
N ILE A 202 23.92 6.13 15.53
CA ILE A 202 24.27 4.83 14.96
C ILE A 202 22.96 4.12 14.60
N HIS A 203 22.73 4.08 13.31
CA HIS A 203 21.69 3.48 12.53
C HIS A 203 20.83 2.39 13.17
N ALA A 204 19.62 2.72 13.55
CA ALA A 204 18.56 1.76 13.77
C ALA A 204 17.43 1.89 12.73
N GLY A 205 17.54 2.80 11.77
CA GLY A 205 16.54 2.97 10.72
C GLY A 205 16.73 1.96 9.58
N ILE A 206 15.66 1.32 9.16
CA ILE A 206 15.65 0.48 7.96
C ILE A 206 15.67 1.33 6.70
N CYS A 207 16.24 0.80 5.62
CA CYS A 207 16.30 1.49 4.33
C CYS A 207 14.90 1.64 3.68
N SER A 208 14.81 2.40 2.59
CA SER A 208 13.54 2.66 1.90
C SER A 208 12.89 1.38 1.38
N GLU A 209 13.71 0.47 0.87
CA GLU A 209 13.27 -0.82 0.35
C GLU A 209 12.68 -1.70 1.47
N GLU A 210 13.40 -1.88 2.56
CA GLU A 210 12.91 -2.64 3.72
C GLU A 210 11.62 -2.05 4.31
N ARG A 211 11.44 -0.72 4.26
CA ARG A 211 10.19 -0.08 4.71
C ARG A 211 9.00 -0.36 3.81
N SER A 212 9.23 -0.67 2.54
CA SER A 212 8.17 -1.02 1.59
C SER A 212 7.76 -2.48 1.71
N MET A 213 8.63 -3.34 2.22
CA MET A 213 8.33 -4.76 2.39
C MET A 213 7.20 -4.99 3.39
N ILE A 214 6.41 -6.01 3.12
CA ILE A 214 5.31 -6.48 3.96
C ILE A 214 5.64 -7.90 4.38
N ASN A 215 5.42 -8.23 5.67
CA ASN A 215 5.62 -9.59 6.13
C ASN A 215 4.54 -10.52 5.58
N PRO A 216 4.88 -11.73 5.05
CA PRO A 216 3.89 -12.69 4.54
C PRO A 216 2.81 -13.07 5.56
N ASP A 217 3.14 -13.17 6.85
CA ASP A 217 2.16 -13.44 7.89
C ASP A 217 1.11 -12.33 7.97
N TYR A 218 1.55 -11.06 7.88
CA TYR A 218 0.62 -9.93 7.85
C TYR A 218 -0.28 -9.99 6.60
N ALA A 219 0.29 -10.22 5.44
CA ALA A 219 -0.47 -10.31 4.19
C ALA A 219 -1.54 -11.41 4.29
N ARG A 220 -1.16 -12.60 4.78
CA ARG A 220 -2.08 -13.73 5.00
C ARG A 220 -3.21 -13.38 5.96
N ASN A 221 -2.89 -12.83 7.13
CA ASN A 221 -3.88 -12.49 8.15
C ASN A 221 -4.80 -11.36 7.70
N TRP A 222 -4.26 -10.40 6.95
CA TRP A 222 -5.03 -9.32 6.33
C TRP A 222 -6.04 -9.87 5.30
N ILE A 223 -5.61 -10.78 4.41
CA ILE A 223 -6.48 -11.42 3.41
C ILE A 223 -7.58 -12.23 4.11
N LYS A 224 -7.22 -13.06 5.11
CA LYS A 224 -8.18 -13.82 5.89
C LYS A 224 -9.25 -12.93 6.54
N SER A 225 -8.81 -11.87 7.22
CA SER A 225 -9.71 -10.97 7.95
C SER A 225 -10.60 -10.16 7.01
N TYR A 226 -10.02 -9.46 6.04
CA TYR A 226 -10.76 -8.41 5.33
C TYR A 226 -11.25 -8.81 3.94
N ILE A 227 -10.74 -9.90 3.37
CA ILE A 227 -11.19 -10.41 2.07
C ILE A 227 -12.04 -11.66 2.25
N ILE A 228 -11.62 -12.63 3.09
CA ILE A 228 -12.33 -13.88 3.30
C ILE A 228 -13.39 -13.74 4.41
N GLY A 229 -13.11 -12.97 5.46
CA GLY A 229 -13.98 -12.81 6.63
C GLY A 229 -13.79 -13.94 7.65
N GLU A 230 -12.57 -14.44 7.79
CA GLU A 230 -12.22 -15.52 8.72
C GLU A 230 -11.77 -14.94 10.06
N ASP A 231 -12.21 -15.59 11.15
CA ASP A 231 -11.64 -15.41 12.49
C ASP A 231 -10.67 -16.55 12.78
N ASP A 232 -9.40 -16.21 13.06
CA ASP A 232 -8.38 -17.20 13.39
C ASP A 232 -7.51 -16.72 14.56
N TYR A 233 -7.77 -17.27 15.73
CA TYR A 233 -7.07 -16.95 16.98
C TYR A 233 -5.95 -17.95 17.30
N SER A 234 -5.61 -18.85 16.40
CA SER A 234 -4.64 -19.94 16.63
C SER A 234 -3.23 -19.47 16.94
N ALA A 235 -2.88 -18.25 16.49
CA ALA A 235 -1.56 -17.65 16.74
C ALA A 235 -1.49 -16.88 18.08
N LEU A 236 -2.58 -16.74 18.80
CA LEU A 236 -2.53 -16.19 20.17
C LEU A 236 -1.97 -17.24 21.13
N PRO A 237 -1.11 -16.83 22.10
CA PRO A 237 -0.74 -17.72 23.17
C PRO A 237 -2.02 -18.21 23.85
N LEU A 238 -2.13 -19.52 24.03
CA LEU A 238 -3.15 -20.07 24.89
C LEU A 238 -3.04 -19.33 26.22
N LEU A 239 -4.07 -18.58 26.58
CA LEU A 239 -4.21 -18.13 27.96
C LEU A 239 -4.31 -19.43 28.74
N ASP A 240 -3.21 -19.80 29.38
CA ASP A 240 -3.23 -20.87 30.36
C ASP A 240 -4.45 -20.62 31.23
N ALA A 241 -5.34 -21.61 31.26
CA ALA A 241 -6.46 -21.60 32.15
C ALA A 241 -5.89 -21.57 33.57
N MET A 242 -5.54 -20.36 34.03
CA MET A 242 -5.33 -20.08 35.43
C MET A 242 -6.71 -20.00 36.08
N MET A 243 -7.22 -21.12 36.42
CA MET A 243 -8.08 -21.33 37.60
C MET A 243 -7.88 -22.71 38.15
#